data_1ce5eb02c5d78158d5e10e8bd9705662
#
_entry.id   1ce5eb02c5d78158d5e10e8bd9705662
#
_cell.length_a   1.000
_cell.length_b   1.000
_cell.length_c   1.000
_cell.angle_alpha   90.00
_cell.angle_beta   90.00
_cell.angle_gamma   90.00
#
_symmetry.space_group_name_H-M   'P 1'
#
loop_
_entity.id
_entity.type
_entity.pdbx_description
1 polymer ?
#
loop_
_entity_poly.entity_id
_entity_poly.type
_entity_poly.pdbx_seq_one_letter_code
_entity_poly.pdbx_strand_id
1 'polypeptide(L)'
;MWLTNSPSTLYYDRARILGAMKKLQAAGFNRVLPNVWSRGTTFHRSAYAPVEPSLQKAGIAIDPICTLVEEGRKRGIQVMPWFEYGLMEPATSQVVQHNPDWVLSRADGQRWMTMHGSYRMAWLNPAHPAVKERFIGLVVETLKRCPMQGLQLDDHFAWPVQFGYDSFTAQLYEQETGRQPPVDHTNHHWMSWRRRKLTGLLRELRARLQQEGLSSRISLSPGPFRQSYNLWLQDWKLWAFGELIDELVVQNYAYSVKGFERDLDQPALRKAREWKLPIQIGVLAGFGNRTTSTSDLKAKVRLARDRGFGVIFFYWEGLWGRHVPEQQRLQRFRDLKELGSQP
;
A
#
# COMPACT_ATOMS: atom_id res chain seq x y z
N MET A 1 -6.20 -7.42 -7.56
CA MET A 1 -4.82 -7.75 -8.03
C MET A 1 -3.93 -6.54 -7.88
N TRP A 2 -2.83 -6.64 -7.11
CA TRP A 2 -1.80 -5.61 -7.12
C TRP A 2 -0.92 -5.72 -8.37
N LEU A 3 -0.61 -4.55 -8.96
CA LEU A 3 0.30 -4.41 -10.09
C LEU A 3 1.49 -3.57 -9.63
N THR A 4 2.69 -4.17 -9.61
CA THR A 4 3.92 -3.47 -9.23
C THR A 4 4.68 -2.97 -10.46
N ASN A 5 5.63 -2.07 -10.27
CA ASN A 5 6.55 -1.62 -11.32
C ASN A 5 7.86 -2.41 -11.35
N SER A 6 8.14 -3.20 -10.33
CA SER A 6 9.36 -4.01 -10.24
C SER A 6 9.05 -5.38 -9.61
N PRO A 7 9.43 -6.46 -10.27
CA PRO A 7 10.19 -6.58 -11.52
C PRO A 7 9.32 -6.49 -12.79
N SER A 8 8.14 -5.88 -12.73
CA SER A 8 7.20 -5.78 -13.84
C SER A 8 7.69 -4.84 -14.95
N THR A 9 7.34 -5.19 -16.19
CA THR A 9 7.51 -4.31 -17.35
C THR A 9 6.17 -3.84 -17.91
N LEU A 10 5.10 -4.04 -17.13
CA LEU A 10 3.73 -3.81 -17.58
C LEU A 10 3.46 -2.34 -17.91
N TYR A 11 3.95 -1.42 -17.08
CA TYR A 11 3.70 0.02 -17.22
C TYR A 11 4.38 0.69 -18.41
N TYR A 12 5.39 0.04 -18.99
CA TYR A 12 6.25 0.65 -20.00
C TYR A 12 5.81 0.36 -21.45
N ASP A 13 4.67 -0.32 -21.62
CA ASP A 13 4.16 -0.72 -22.94
C ASP A 13 2.64 -0.80 -22.93
N ARG A 14 1.98 -0.04 -23.82
CA ARG A 14 0.53 -0.03 -23.94
C ARG A 14 -0.03 -1.41 -24.27
N ALA A 15 0.58 -2.15 -25.18
CA ALA A 15 0.10 -3.48 -25.58
C ALA A 15 0.14 -4.46 -24.39
N ARG A 16 1.15 -4.35 -23.51
CA ARG A 16 1.24 -5.14 -22.27
C ARG A 16 0.14 -4.79 -21.28
N ILE A 17 -0.19 -3.51 -21.13
CA ILE A 17 -1.32 -3.09 -20.28
C ILE A 17 -2.62 -3.70 -20.83
N LEU A 18 -2.90 -3.56 -22.13
CA LEU A 18 -4.10 -4.10 -22.74
C LEU A 18 -4.19 -5.63 -22.60
N GLY A 19 -3.08 -6.33 -22.85
CA GLY A 19 -2.99 -7.77 -22.68
C GLY A 19 -3.24 -8.23 -21.24
N ALA A 20 -2.66 -7.52 -20.27
CA ALA A 20 -2.85 -7.80 -18.85
C ALA A 20 -4.31 -7.60 -18.43
N MET A 21 -4.94 -6.48 -18.82
CA MET A 21 -6.33 -6.19 -18.48
C MET A 21 -7.30 -7.20 -19.12
N LYS A 22 -7.06 -7.64 -20.37
CA LYS A 22 -7.81 -8.72 -21.01
C LYS A 22 -7.66 -10.04 -20.26
N LYS A 23 -6.45 -10.38 -19.82
CA LYS A 23 -6.20 -11.60 -19.04
C LYS A 23 -6.86 -11.56 -17.67
N LEU A 24 -6.81 -10.42 -16.98
CA LEU A 24 -7.47 -10.23 -15.69
C LEU A 24 -9.00 -10.39 -15.80
N GLN A 25 -9.61 -9.76 -16.81
CA GLN A 25 -11.03 -9.93 -17.08
C GLN A 25 -11.40 -11.39 -17.30
N ALA A 26 -10.65 -12.09 -18.17
CA ALA A 26 -10.89 -13.49 -18.50
C ALA A 26 -10.68 -14.45 -17.31
N ALA A 27 -9.86 -14.04 -16.32
CA ALA A 27 -9.65 -14.78 -15.07
C ALA A 27 -10.63 -14.37 -13.93
N GLY A 28 -11.63 -13.52 -14.22
CA GLY A 28 -12.67 -13.14 -13.26
C GLY A 28 -12.25 -12.06 -12.24
N PHE A 29 -11.19 -11.30 -12.51
CA PHE A 29 -10.82 -10.19 -11.64
C PHE A 29 -11.71 -8.98 -11.90
N ASN A 30 -12.19 -8.36 -10.82
CA ASN A 30 -13.04 -7.17 -10.84
C ASN A 30 -12.31 -5.90 -10.35
N ARG A 31 -11.06 -6.02 -9.84
CA ARG A 31 -10.28 -4.88 -9.37
C ARG A 31 -8.77 -5.07 -9.58
N VAL A 32 -8.11 -3.97 -9.94
CA VAL A 32 -6.66 -3.84 -9.95
C VAL A 32 -6.20 -2.64 -9.14
N LEU A 33 -5.05 -2.79 -8.53
CA LEU A 33 -4.39 -1.82 -7.64
C LEU A 33 -3.00 -1.53 -8.21
N PRO A 34 -2.91 -0.63 -9.21
CA PRO A 34 -1.61 -0.25 -9.78
C PRO A 34 -0.82 0.59 -8.79
N ASN A 35 0.46 0.27 -8.63
CA ASN A 35 1.40 1.11 -7.91
C ASN A 35 1.56 2.44 -8.63
N VAL A 36 1.25 3.55 -7.97
CA VAL A 36 1.35 4.91 -8.50
C VAL A 36 2.43 5.74 -7.82
N TRP A 37 2.93 5.24 -6.68
CA TRP A 37 3.94 5.87 -5.86
C TRP A 37 4.96 4.84 -5.38
N SER A 38 6.17 4.89 -5.93
CA SER A 38 7.21 3.89 -5.68
C SER A 38 8.57 4.54 -5.54
N ARG A 39 9.25 4.29 -4.43
CA ARG A 39 10.64 4.70 -4.18
C ARG A 39 10.93 6.18 -4.49
N GLY A 40 10.01 7.06 -4.09
CA GLY A 40 10.16 8.51 -4.32
C GLY A 40 9.84 8.96 -5.74
N THR A 41 9.24 8.09 -6.58
CA THR A 41 8.88 8.40 -7.97
C THR A 41 7.42 8.10 -8.29
N THR A 42 6.88 8.79 -9.28
CA THR A 42 5.51 8.60 -9.82
C THR A 42 5.53 8.01 -11.21
N PHE A 43 4.39 7.52 -11.67
CA PHE A 43 4.20 7.02 -13.05
C PHE A 43 3.47 8.02 -13.94
N HIS A 44 3.51 9.30 -13.56
CA HIS A 44 2.97 10.43 -14.30
C HIS A 44 3.80 11.69 -14.00
N ARG A 45 3.62 12.75 -14.79
CA ARG A 45 4.21 14.05 -14.45
C ARG A 45 3.56 14.58 -13.19
N SER A 46 4.39 14.95 -12.22
CA SER A 46 3.96 15.41 -10.89
C SER A 46 4.70 16.67 -10.48
N ALA A 47 3.99 17.54 -9.76
CA ALA A 47 4.60 18.68 -9.08
C ALA A 47 5.32 18.28 -7.78
N TYR A 48 5.06 17.08 -7.27
CA TYR A 48 5.50 16.62 -5.95
C TYR A 48 6.65 15.60 -5.99
N ALA A 49 6.89 14.98 -7.15
CA ALA A 49 7.91 13.94 -7.28
C ALA A 49 8.38 13.75 -8.72
N PRO A 50 9.61 13.27 -8.92
CA PRO A 50 10.09 12.92 -10.25
C PRO A 50 9.34 11.73 -10.84
N VAL A 51 9.29 11.68 -12.17
CA VAL A 51 8.76 10.53 -12.90
C VAL A 51 9.75 9.36 -12.79
N GLU A 52 9.25 8.15 -12.72
CA GLU A 52 10.06 6.92 -12.69
C GLU A 52 11.02 6.87 -13.89
N PRO A 53 12.34 6.64 -13.67
CA PRO A 53 13.36 6.83 -14.70
C PRO A 53 13.17 5.94 -15.95
N SER A 54 12.68 4.70 -15.80
CA SER A 54 12.46 3.82 -16.96
C SER A 54 11.29 4.29 -17.81
N LEU A 55 10.28 4.88 -17.15
CA LEU A 55 9.17 5.52 -17.82
C LEU A 55 9.64 6.76 -18.60
N GLN A 56 10.49 7.56 -18.00
CA GLN A 56 11.07 8.74 -18.61
C GLN A 56 11.96 8.41 -19.84
N LYS A 57 12.81 7.35 -19.71
CA LYS A 57 13.66 6.86 -20.80
C LYS A 57 12.87 6.28 -21.99
N ALA A 58 11.73 5.67 -21.74
CA ALA A 58 10.89 5.12 -22.79
C ALA A 58 10.22 6.19 -23.67
N GLY A 59 10.46 7.47 -23.41
CA GLY A 59 9.92 8.59 -24.21
C GLY A 59 8.39 8.62 -24.22
N ILE A 60 7.74 8.45 -23.08
CA ILE A 60 6.38 7.97 -23.00
C ILE A 60 5.37 8.94 -23.57
N ALA A 61 4.77 8.49 -24.67
CA ALA A 61 3.53 9.01 -25.23
C ALA A 61 2.28 8.52 -24.49
N ILE A 62 2.43 7.59 -23.52
CA ILE A 62 1.30 7.00 -22.77
C ILE A 62 1.37 7.36 -21.28
N ASP A 63 0.20 7.62 -20.71
CA ASP A 63 0.00 7.60 -19.27
C ASP A 63 -0.44 6.19 -18.86
N PRO A 64 0.42 5.40 -18.20
CA PRO A 64 0.11 4.01 -17.88
C PRO A 64 -1.07 3.89 -16.93
N ILE A 65 -1.22 4.82 -15.99
CA ILE A 65 -2.29 4.77 -14.99
C ILE A 65 -3.63 5.11 -15.63
N CYS A 66 -3.73 6.20 -16.39
CA CYS A 66 -4.96 6.53 -17.09
C CYS A 66 -5.30 5.51 -18.18
N THR A 67 -4.29 4.88 -18.81
CA THR A 67 -4.51 3.75 -19.71
C THR A 67 -5.15 2.56 -18.98
N LEU A 68 -4.67 2.23 -17.78
CA LEU A 68 -5.29 1.19 -16.95
C LEU A 68 -6.73 1.53 -16.56
N VAL A 69 -7.01 2.80 -16.21
CA VAL A 69 -8.36 3.27 -15.87
C VAL A 69 -9.30 3.15 -17.06
N GLU A 70 -8.87 3.61 -18.24
CA GLU A 70 -9.64 3.48 -19.49
C GLU A 70 -9.97 2.02 -19.83
N GLU A 71 -8.95 1.15 -19.80
CA GLU A 71 -9.11 -0.27 -20.10
C GLU A 71 -9.93 -1.00 -19.02
N GLY A 72 -9.81 -0.60 -17.76
CA GLY A 72 -10.63 -1.09 -16.66
C GLY A 72 -12.11 -0.78 -16.89
N ARG A 73 -12.43 0.47 -17.25
CA ARG A 73 -13.81 0.87 -17.54
C ARG A 73 -14.43 0.05 -18.68
N LYS A 74 -13.66 -0.20 -19.75
CA LYS A 74 -14.13 -1.03 -20.89
C LYS A 74 -14.42 -2.48 -20.51
N ARG A 75 -13.82 -2.99 -19.44
CA ARG A 75 -13.89 -4.39 -19.01
C ARG A 75 -14.63 -4.63 -17.70
N GLY A 76 -15.22 -3.59 -17.10
CA GLY A 76 -15.85 -3.71 -15.80
C GLY A 76 -14.87 -4.00 -14.66
N ILE A 77 -13.58 -3.64 -14.81
CA ILE A 77 -12.54 -3.78 -13.79
C ILE A 77 -12.31 -2.43 -13.14
N GLN A 78 -12.52 -2.35 -11.83
CA GLN A 78 -12.20 -1.17 -11.05
C GLN A 78 -10.68 -0.97 -10.97
N VAL A 79 -10.21 0.25 -11.19
CA VAL A 79 -8.81 0.62 -11.02
C VAL A 79 -8.70 1.60 -9.85
N MET A 80 -7.91 1.23 -8.83
CA MET A 80 -7.69 2.03 -7.63
C MET A 80 -6.20 2.24 -7.45
N PRO A 81 -5.69 3.48 -7.49
CA PRO A 81 -4.26 3.78 -7.36
C PRO A 81 -3.77 3.34 -5.96
N TRP A 82 -2.65 2.65 -5.95
CA TRP A 82 -2.00 2.13 -4.75
C TRP A 82 -0.71 2.91 -4.46
N PHE A 83 -0.69 3.59 -3.32
CA PHE A 83 0.45 4.37 -2.82
C PHE A 83 1.34 3.45 -1.97
N GLU A 84 2.00 2.48 -2.62
CA GLU A 84 2.79 1.42 -1.98
C GLU A 84 3.80 1.96 -0.97
N TYR A 85 4.57 2.95 -1.37
CA TYR A 85 5.66 3.46 -0.53
C TYR A 85 5.21 4.46 0.55
N GLY A 86 3.96 4.94 0.52
CA GLY A 86 3.42 5.81 1.57
C GLY A 86 4.35 6.97 1.93
N LEU A 87 4.89 6.93 3.15
CA LEU A 87 5.85 7.92 3.68
C LEU A 87 7.31 7.45 3.57
N MET A 88 7.55 6.26 3.02
CA MET A 88 8.87 5.67 2.88
C MET A 88 9.54 6.10 1.56
N GLU A 89 10.79 6.49 1.63
CA GLU A 89 11.60 6.87 0.46
C GLU A 89 13.02 6.26 0.53
N PRO A 90 13.68 6.07 -0.62
CA PRO A 90 15.11 5.74 -0.60
C PRO A 90 15.91 6.80 0.18
N ALA A 91 16.82 6.36 1.04
CA ALA A 91 17.68 7.27 1.80
C ALA A 91 18.54 8.17 0.88
N THR A 92 18.70 7.78 -0.39
CA THR A 92 19.42 8.52 -1.42
C THR A 92 18.53 9.42 -2.28
N SER A 93 17.22 9.47 -2.02
CA SER A 93 16.32 10.34 -2.79
C SER A 93 16.67 11.82 -2.58
N GLN A 94 16.42 12.65 -3.61
CA GLN A 94 16.65 14.09 -3.52
C GLN A 94 15.85 14.73 -2.37
N VAL A 95 14.63 14.27 -2.13
CA VAL A 95 13.79 14.78 -1.04
C VAL A 95 14.44 14.54 0.31
N VAL A 96 14.95 13.33 0.56
CA VAL A 96 15.62 12.97 1.82
C VAL A 96 16.93 13.74 1.99
N GLN A 97 17.69 13.92 0.91
CA GLN A 97 18.99 14.59 0.95
C GLN A 97 18.88 16.11 1.13
N HIS A 98 17.91 16.75 0.49
CA HIS A 98 17.76 18.20 0.53
C HIS A 98 16.88 18.70 1.70
N ASN A 99 16.09 17.82 2.33
CA ASN A 99 15.19 18.18 3.42
C ASN A 99 15.45 17.30 4.65
N PRO A 100 16.60 17.42 5.31
CA PRO A 100 16.94 16.55 6.44
C PRO A 100 15.99 16.69 7.64
N ASP A 101 15.33 17.82 7.79
CA ASP A 101 14.30 18.10 8.81
C ASP A 101 12.96 17.42 8.56
N TRP A 102 12.73 16.97 7.32
CA TRP A 102 11.52 16.18 6.97
C TRP A 102 11.66 14.70 7.34
N VAL A 103 12.86 14.26 7.71
CA VAL A 103 13.18 12.84 7.85
C VAL A 103 13.20 12.43 9.31
N LEU A 104 12.44 11.40 9.64
CA LEU A 104 12.46 10.79 10.96
C LEU A 104 13.84 10.21 11.28
N SER A 105 14.29 10.35 12.54
CA SER A 105 15.51 9.71 13.03
C SER A 105 15.26 8.80 14.23
N ARG A 106 16.17 7.86 14.44
CA ARG A 106 16.28 7.07 15.67
C ARG A 106 17.02 7.86 16.75
N ALA A 107 17.02 7.36 17.98
CA ALA A 107 17.73 7.98 19.10
C ALA A 107 19.25 8.05 18.90
N ASP A 108 19.83 7.12 18.11
CA ASP A 108 21.25 7.13 17.74
C ASP A 108 21.55 8.06 16.53
N GLY A 109 20.57 8.84 16.07
CA GLY A 109 20.69 9.74 14.93
C GLY A 109 20.54 9.08 13.56
N GLN A 110 20.39 7.75 13.48
CA GLN A 110 20.21 7.06 12.20
C GLN A 110 18.85 7.41 11.57
N ARG A 111 18.86 7.81 10.29
CA ARG A 111 17.68 8.27 9.54
C ARG A 111 17.13 7.26 8.53
N TRP A 112 17.60 6.04 8.53
CA TRP A 112 17.17 4.99 7.62
C TRP A 112 17.21 3.64 8.30
N MET A 113 16.49 2.69 7.71
CA MET A 113 16.61 1.27 8.04
C MET A 113 16.75 0.44 6.76
N THR A 114 17.37 -0.73 6.88
CA THR A 114 17.49 -1.65 5.75
C THR A 114 16.19 -2.40 5.55
N MET A 115 15.67 -2.36 4.34
CA MET A 115 14.46 -3.06 3.90
C MET A 115 14.79 -3.99 2.73
N HIS A 116 14.06 -5.09 2.60
CA HIS A 116 14.18 -6.02 1.47
C HIS A 116 15.63 -6.41 1.14
N GLY A 117 16.43 -6.72 2.15
CA GLY A 117 17.79 -7.25 2.07
C GLY A 117 18.90 -6.20 1.99
N SER A 118 18.77 -5.12 1.23
CA SER A 118 19.88 -4.16 1.05
C SER A 118 19.45 -2.69 0.85
N TYR A 119 18.17 -2.42 0.67
CA TYR A 119 17.73 -1.06 0.40
C TYR A 119 17.68 -0.22 1.67
N ARG A 120 18.39 0.90 1.71
CA ARG A 120 18.33 1.89 2.79
C ARG A 120 17.11 2.79 2.55
N MET A 121 16.11 2.67 3.41
CA MET A 121 14.85 3.42 3.32
C MET A 121 14.72 4.35 4.52
N ALA A 122 14.37 5.60 4.25
CA ALA A 122 14.01 6.62 5.21
C ALA A 122 12.50 6.79 5.29
N TRP A 123 11.99 7.32 6.39
CA TRP A 123 10.59 7.73 6.51
C TRP A 123 10.48 9.22 6.67
N LEU A 124 9.62 9.83 5.87
CA LEU A 124 9.25 11.22 6.00
C LEU A 124 8.30 11.38 7.20
N ASN A 125 8.49 12.48 7.93
CA ASN A 125 7.81 12.74 9.18
C ASN A 125 6.33 13.14 8.97
N PRO A 126 5.34 12.31 9.34
CA PRO A 126 3.92 12.62 9.14
C PRO A 126 3.39 13.78 9.99
N ALA A 127 4.18 14.27 10.96
CA ALA A 127 3.83 15.44 11.74
C ALA A 127 4.33 16.75 11.09
N HIS A 128 5.31 16.67 10.16
CA HIS A 128 5.91 17.84 9.54
C HIS A 128 4.97 18.47 8.48
N PRO A 129 4.66 19.78 8.55
CA PRO A 129 3.67 20.43 7.66
C PRO A 129 3.99 20.26 6.17
N ALA A 130 5.24 20.45 5.77
CA ALA A 130 5.65 20.32 4.37
C ALA A 130 5.56 18.87 3.85
N VAL A 131 5.80 17.87 4.71
CA VAL A 131 5.61 16.45 4.37
C VAL A 131 4.15 16.14 4.17
N LYS A 132 3.27 16.66 5.04
CA LYS A 132 1.82 16.52 4.90
C LYS A 132 1.33 17.11 3.58
N GLU A 133 1.69 18.36 3.29
CA GLU A 133 1.28 19.04 2.05
C GLU A 133 1.79 18.28 0.82
N ARG A 134 3.06 17.84 0.82
CA ARG A 134 3.62 17.05 -0.27
C ARG A 134 2.87 15.75 -0.50
N PHE A 135 2.61 14.98 0.55
CA PHE A 135 1.93 13.69 0.43
C PHE A 135 0.47 13.85 0.01
N ILE A 136 -0.26 14.76 0.63
CA ILE A 136 -1.66 15.05 0.30
C ILE A 136 -1.76 15.61 -1.12
N GLY A 137 -0.88 16.53 -1.50
CA GLY A 137 -0.83 17.09 -2.84
C GLY A 137 -0.58 16.04 -3.91
N LEU A 138 0.35 15.11 -3.68
CA LEU A 138 0.61 13.97 -4.55
C LEU A 138 -0.63 13.09 -4.75
N VAL A 139 -1.35 12.79 -3.68
CA VAL A 139 -2.58 11.99 -3.74
C VAL A 139 -3.66 12.72 -4.53
N VAL A 140 -3.91 13.97 -4.22
CA VAL A 140 -4.91 14.82 -4.91
C VAL A 140 -4.58 14.95 -6.40
N GLU A 141 -3.33 15.25 -6.74
CA GLU A 141 -2.86 15.34 -8.11
C GLU A 141 -3.12 14.04 -8.88
N THR A 142 -2.77 12.90 -8.28
CA THR A 142 -2.98 11.58 -8.89
C THR A 142 -4.46 11.33 -9.19
N LEU A 143 -5.35 11.62 -8.24
CA LEU A 143 -6.78 11.38 -8.37
C LEU A 143 -7.48 12.32 -9.38
N LYS A 144 -6.94 13.52 -9.57
CA LYS A 144 -7.47 14.48 -10.55
C LYS A 144 -7.14 14.14 -12.02
N ARG A 145 -6.19 13.23 -12.26
CA ARG A 145 -5.72 12.94 -13.63
C ARG A 145 -6.72 12.18 -14.49
N CYS A 146 -7.39 11.21 -13.93
CA CYS A 146 -8.40 10.40 -14.61
C CYS A 146 -9.44 9.88 -13.61
N PRO A 147 -10.66 9.53 -14.07
CA PRO A 147 -11.77 9.16 -13.19
C PRO A 147 -11.45 7.89 -12.40
N MET A 148 -10.98 8.03 -11.15
CA MET A 148 -10.72 6.96 -10.20
C MET A 148 -11.70 7.06 -9.02
N GLN A 149 -12.14 5.89 -8.51
CA GLN A 149 -13.18 5.84 -7.48
C GLN A 149 -12.61 5.67 -6.07
N GLY A 150 -11.33 5.94 -5.86
CA GLY A 150 -10.68 5.81 -4.57
C GLY A 150 -9.17 5.68 -4.68
N LEU A 151 -8.56 5.45 -3.55
CA LEU A 151 -7.12 5.21 -3.41
C LEU A 151 -6.86 4.10 -2.39
N GLN A 152 -5.69 3.47 -2.47
CA GLN A 152 -5.21 2.56 -1.44
C GLN A 152 -3.91 3.07 -0.84
N LEU A 153 -3.91 3.19 0.50
CA LEU A 153 -2.71 3.35 1.32
C LEU A 153 -2.17 1.97 1.70
N ASP A 154 -0.87 1.88 2.02
CA ASP A 154 -0.21 0.63 2.36
C ASP A 154 0.33 0.61 3.79
N ASP A 155 0.98 -0.48 4.16
CA ASP A 155 1.68 -0.62 5.44
C ASP A 155 2.87 0.36 5.58
N HIS A 156 3.38 0.91 4.48
CA HIS A 156 4.37 1.98 4.49
C HIS A 156 3.80 3.40 4.73
N PHE A 157 2.49 3.57 4.78
CA PHE A 157 1.85 4.75 5.37
C PHE A 157 1.94 4.64 6.90
N ALA A 158 3.14 4.81 7.43
CA ALA A 158 3.51 4.37 8.77
C ALA A 158 4.48 5.32 9.46
N TRP A 159 4.57 5.17 10.76
CA TRP A 159 5.63 5.71 11.60
C TRP A 159 6.35 4.53 12.28
N PRO A 160 7.55 4.13 11.81
CA PRO A 160 8.27 3.02 12.44
C PRO A 160 8.59 3.34 13.90
N VAL A 161 8.33 2.39 14.79
CA VAL A 161 8.34 2.61 16.25
C VAL A 161 9.68 3.13 16.80
N GLN A 162 10.81 2.77 16.15
CA GLN A 162 12.15 3.19 16.58
C GLN A 162 12.46 4.66 16.23
N PHE A 163 11.65 5.30 15.39
CA PHE A 163 11.88 6.64 14.88
C PHE A 163 11.04 7.71 15.58
N GLY A 164 11.45 8.97 15.43
CA GLY A 164 10.79 10.14 15.98
C GLY A 164 11.67 10.94 16.95
N TYR A 165 12.98 10.74 16.87
CA TYR A 165 13.96 11.46 17.69
C TYR A 165 14.69 12.57 16.91
N ASP A 166 14.18 12.92 15.72
CA ASP A 166 14.59 14.11 14.99
C ASP A 166 14.20 15.37 15.76
N SER A 167 14.94 16.46 15.52
CA SER A 167 14.78 17.73 16.26
C SER A 167 13.37 18.31 16.15
N PHE A 168 12.76 18.21 14.94
CA PHE A 168 11.38 18.71 14.74
C PHE A 168 10.39 17.94 15.61
N THR A 169 10.47 16.60 15.60
CA THR A 169 9.56 15.76 16.41
C THR A 169 9.77 15.98 17.89
N ALA A 170 11.02 16.09 18.36
CA ALA A 170 11.33 16.30 19.76
C ALA A 170 10.79 17.64 20.26
N GLN A 171 11.01 18.72 19.51
CA GLN A 171 10.47 20.04 19.84
C GLN A 171 8.93 20.08 19.86
N LEU A 172 8.29 19.45 18.85
CA LEU A 172 6.84 19.39 18.78
C LEU A 172 6.25 18.60 19.96
N TYR A 173 6.90 17.48 20.33
CA TYR A 173 6.48 16.70 21.49
C TYR A 173 6.60 17.49 22.79
N GLU A 174 7.72 18.20 22.98
CA GLU A 174 7.96 19.04 24.14
C GLU A 174 6.93 20.19 24.23
N GLN A 175 6.68 20.88 23.13
CA GLN A 175 5.66 21.95 23.05
C GLN A 175 4.26 21.47 23.42
N GLU A 176 3.88 20.26 22.99
CA GLU A 176 2.54 19.74 23.23
C GLU A 176 2.36 19.04 24.60
N THR A 177 3.43 18.56 25.20
CA THR A 177 3.35 17.72 26.40
C THR A 177 4.15 18.24 27.60
N GLY A 178 5.01 19.22 27.38
CA GLY A 178 5.96 19.72 28.41
C GLY A 178 7.07 18.70 28.74
N ARG A 179 7.29 17.67 27.89
CA ARG A 179 8.23 16.57 28.16
C ARG A 179 9.14 16.30 26.96
N GLN A 180 10.35 15.88 27.24
CA GLN A 180 11.24 15.33 26.20
C GLN A 180 10.80 13.91 25.78
N PRO A 181 11.08 13.51 24.51
CA PRO A 181 10.87 12.14 24.07
C PRO A 181 11.58 11.14 25.01
N PRO A 182 10.89 10.10 25.49
CA PRO A 182 11.51 9.11 26.36
C PRO A 182 12.56 8.29 25.60
N VAL A 183 13.59 7.82 26.29
CA VAL A 183 14.66 6.99 25.72
C VAL A 183 14.10 5.68 25.17
N ASP A 184 13.13 5.09 25.85
CA ASP A 184 12.43 3.89 25.37
C ASP A 184 11.43 4.25 24.28
N HIS A 185 11.75 3.86 23.03
CA HIS A 185 10.89 4.08 21.89
C HIS A 185 9.55 3.32 21.96
N THR A 186 9.44 2.33 22.86
CA THR A 186 8.19 1.56 23.09
C THR A 186 7.36 2.14 24.24
N ASN A 187 7.78 3.24 24.86
CA ASN A 187 7.00 3.92 25.89
C ASN A 187 5.59 4.19 25.39
N HIS A 188 4.58 3.80 26.17
CA HIS A 188 3.18 3.82 25.79
C HIS A 188 2.67 5.22 25.41
N HIS A 189 3.01 6.25 26.20
CA HIS A 189 2.59 7.63 25.91
C HIS A 189 3.22 8.16 24.63
N TRP A 190 4.51 7.85 24.41
CA TRP A 190 5.26 8.22 23.23
C TRP A 190 4.70 7.55 21.97
N MET A 191 4.47 6.23 22.02
CA MET A 191 3.82 5.51 20.92
C MET A 191 2.43 6.08 20.62
N SER A 192 1.62 6.34 21.68
CA SER A 192 0.27 6.89 21.52
C SER A 192 0.29 8.28 20.87
N TRP A 193 1.21 9.14 21.26
CA TRP A 193 1.35 10.48 20.67
C TRP A 193 1.69 10.38 19.16
N ARG A 194 2.67 9.57 18.79
CA ARG A 194 3.05 9.37 17.37
C ARG A 194 1.92 8.76 16.54
N ARG A 195 1.14 7.80 17.09
CA ARG A 195 -0.06 7.27 16.43
C ARG A 195 -1.08 8.37 16.15
N ARG A 196 -1.29 9.29 17.12
CA ARG A 196 -2.19 10.43 16.90
C ARG A 196 -1.71 11.35 15.79
N LYS A 197 -0.40 11.59 15.66
CA LYS A 197 0.16 12.39 14.56
C LYS A 197 -0.05 11.73 13.20
N LEU A 198 0.20 10.42 13.08
CA LEU A 198 -0.07 9.68 11.85
C LEU A 198 -1.58 9.67 11.52
N THR A 199 -2.44 9.49 12.52
CA THR A 199 -3.90 9.60 12.37
C THR A 199 -4.31 11.01 11.94
N GLY A 200 -3.62 12.04 12.43
CA GLY A 200 -3.81 13.43 12.00
C GLY A 200 -3.60 13.63 10.50
N LEU A 201 -2.51 13.09 9.96
CA LEU A 201 -2.26 13.13 8.52
C LEU A 201 -3.38 12.44 7.71
N LEU A 202 -3.89 11.30 8.18
CA LEU A 202 -5.00 10.62 7.50
C LEU A 202 -6.29 11.46 7.52
N ARG A 203 -6.58 12.13 8.62
CA ARG A 203 -7.72 13.06 8.72
C ARG A 203 -7.57 14.26 7.78
N GLU A 204 -6.39 14.85 7.73
CA GLU A 204 -6.10 15.98 6.84
C GLU A 204 -6.20 15.54 5.36
N LEU A 205 -5.71 14.36 5.01
CA LEU A 205 -5.90 13.79 3.67
C LEU A 205 -7.38 13.66 3.32
N ARG A 206 -8.19 13.05 4.21
CA ARG A 206 -9.62 12.87 3.97
C ARG A 206 -10.35 14.21 3.82
N ALA A 207 -10.04 15.18 4.66
CA ALA A 207 -10.60 16.53 4.60
C ALA A 207 -10.24 17.23 3.28
N ARG A 208 -8.98 17.13 2.84
CA ARG A 208 -8.54 17.72 1.56
C ARG A 208 -9.24 17.07 0.37
N LEU A 209 -9.43 15.75 0.37
CA LEU A 209 -10.17 15.07 -0.70
C LEU A 209 -11.62 15.59 -0.80
N GLN A 210 -12.27 15.82 0.33
CA GLN A 210 -13.61 16.42 0.37
C GLN A 210 -13.63 17.87 -0.15
N GLN A 211 -12.67 18.68 0.27
CA GLN A 211 -12.53 20.08 -0.20
C GLN A 211 -12.30 20.18 -1.70
N GLU A 212 -11.57 19.22 -2.26
CA GLU A 212 -11.29 19.15 -3.70
C GLU A 212 -12.45 18.53 -4.51
N GLY A 213 -13.57 18.18 -3.85
CA GLY A 213 -14.70 17.50 -4.50
C GLY A 213 -14.39 16.09 -4.95
N LEU A 214 -13.31 15.48 -4.42
CA LEU A 214 -12.91 14.13 -4.72
C LEU A 214 -13.61 13.17 -3.76
N SER A 215 -14.76 12.65 -4.18
CA SER A 215 -15.51 11.62 -3.42
C SER A 215 -14.77 10.29 -3.47
N SER A 216 -13.60 10.22 -2.83
CA SER A 216 -12.68 9.09 -2.99
C SER A 216 -12.78 8.12 -1.82
N ARG A 217 -12.90 6.85 -2.14
CA ARG A 217 -12.83 5.75 -1.20
C ARG A 217 -11.38 5.54 -0.76
N ILE A 218 -11.11 5.53 0.54
CA ILE A 218 -9.79 5.23 1.10
C ILE A 218 -9.76 3.77 1.54
N SER A 219 -9.04 2.95 0.79
CA SER A 219 -8.68 1.58 1.17
C SER A 219 -7.35 1.61 1.92
N LEU A 220 -7.17 0.76 2.91
CA LEU A 220 -5.90 0.56 3.60
C LEU A 220 -5.46 -0.89 3.48
N SER A 221 -4.20 -1.11 3.08
CA SER A 221 -3.58 -2.44 3.06
C SER A 221 -2.51 -2.57 4.13
N PRO A 222 -2.90 -2.82 5.40
CA PRO A 222 -1.96 -2.98 6.51
C PRO A 222 -1.53 -4.43 6.66
N GLY A 223 -0.45 -4.64 7.42
CA GLY A 223 -0.14 -5.95 7.99
C GLY A 223 -1.14 -6.37 9.08
N PRO A 224 -0.93 -7.55 9.71
CA PRO A 224 -1.71 -7.97 10.87
C PRO A 224 -1.72 -6.92 11.98
N PHE A 225 -2.85 -6.75 12.68
CA PHE A 225 -3.05 -5.63 13.61
C PHE A 225 -1.93 -5.44 14.64
N ARG A 226 -1.50 -6.52 15.29
CA ARG A 226 -0.47 -6.43 16.33
C ARG A 226 0.84 -5.86 15.78
N GLN A 227 1.22 -6.26 14.56
CA GLN A 227 2.41 -5.76 13.88
C GLN A 227 2.23 -4.29 13.48
N SER A 228 1.14 -3.98 12.79
CA SER A 228 0.84 -2.61 12.35
C SER A 228 0.77 -1.64 13.53
N TYR A 229 0.09 -2.02 14.61
CA TYR A 229 -0.09 -1.19 15.79
C TYR A 229 1.20 -0.94 16.57
N ASN A 230 2.04 -1.99 16.77
CA ASN A 230 3.22 -1.90 17.62
C ASN A 230 4.50 -1.48 16.88
N LEU A 231 4.67 -1.90 15.62
CA LEU A 231 5.90 -1.65 14.88
C LEU A 231 5.81 -0.47 13.90
N TRP A 232 4.61 -0.27 13.32
CA TRP A 232 4.37 0.74 12.29
C TRP A 232 3.49 1.89 12.74
N LEU A 233 3.02 1.83 14.00
CA LEU A 233 2.13 2.80 14.64
C LEU A 233 0.85 3.11 13.85
N GLN A 234 0.42 2.16 13.00
CA GLN A 234 -0.85 2.20 12.28
C GLN A 234 -1.97 1.67 13.17
N ASP A 235 -2.82 2.55 13.67
CA ASP A 235 -4.00 2.16 14.44
C ASP A 235 -5.22 1.97 13.53
N TRP A 236 -5.15 0.97 12.65
CA TRP A 236 -6.21 0.74 11.68
C TRP A 236 -7.56 0.35 12.30
N LYS A 237 -7.59 -0.10 13.55
CA LYS A 237 -8.84 -0.27 14.28
C LYS A 237 -9.50 1.07 14.56
N LEU A 238 -8.74 2.02 15.10
CA LEU A 238 -9.23 3.38 15.32
C LEU A 238 -9.66 4.02 14.01
N TRP A 239 -8.91 3.80 12.93
CA TRP A 239 -9.23 4.37 11.63
C TRP A 239 -10.50 3.76 11.02
N ALA A 240 -10.73 2.47 11.21
CA ALA A 240 -11.94 1.79 10.80
C ALA A 240 -13.16 2.22 11.63
N PHE A 241 -13.01 2.27 12.97
CA PHE A 241 -14.07 2.70 13.87
C PHE A 241 -14.46 4.17 13.67
N GLY A 242 -13.49 5.04 13.44
CA GLY A 242 -13.68 6.47 13.19
C GLY A 242 -13.99 6.83 11.74
N GLU A 243 -14.30 5.85 10.89
CA GLU A 243 -14.65 6.04 9.46
C GLU A 243 -13.59 6.83 8.67
N LEU A 244 -12.32 6.72 9.09
CA LEU A 244 -11.19 7.35 8.37
C LEU A 244 -10.74 6.54 7.16
N ILE A 245 -11.14 5.26 7.10
CA ILE A 245 -10.95 4.37 5.96
C ILE A 245 -12.28 3.69 5.60
N ASP A 246 -12.44 3.35 4.33
CA ASP A 246 -13.68 2.78 3.78
C ASP A 246 -13.52 1.29 3.45
N GLU A 247 -12.33 0.74 3.56
CA GLU A 247 -12.02 -0.67 3.29
C GLU A 247 -10.69 -1.07 3.95
N LEU A 248 -10.63 -2.33 4.40
CA LEU A 248 -9.39 -2.99 4.81
C LEU A 248 -9.02 -4.09 3.80
N VAL A 249 -7.73 -4.13 3.44
CA VAL A 249 -7.13 -5.23 2.67
C VAL A 249 -5.96 -5.78 3.47
N VAL A 250 -6.23 -6.64 4.45
CA VAL A 250 -5.19 -7.11 5.37
C VAL A 250 -4.22 -8.05 4.67
N GLN A 251 -2.94 -7.70 4.68
CA GLN A 251 -1.86 -8.50 4.10
C GLN A 251 -1.66 -9.77 4.93
N ASN A 252 -2.17 -10.90 4.45
CA ASN A 252 -1.90 -12.21 5.01
C ASN A 252 -0.94 -12.97 4.08
N TYR A 253 0.35 -12.69 4.25
CA TYR A 253 1.40 -13.24 3.40
C TYR A 253 2.02 -14.52 3.94
N ALA A 254 1.28 -15.24 4.81
CA ALA A 254 1.70 -16.56 5.26
C ALA A 254 1.89 -17.51 4.06
N TYR A 255 3.04 -18.17 4.00
CA TYR A 255 3.31 -19.13 2.93
C TYR A 255 2.49 -20.41 3.06
N SER A 256 2.35 -20.95 4.29
CA SER A 256 1.55 -22.15 4.53
C SER A 256 0.06 -21.86 4.65
N VAL A 257 -0.78 -22.81 4.24
CA VAL A 257 -2.23 -22.74 4.41
C VAL A 257 -2.61 -22.64 5.88
N LYS A 258 -1.97 -23.43 6.76
CA LYS A 258 -2.19 -23.41 8.23
C LYS A 258 -1.87 -22.04 8.85
N GLY A 259 -0.76 -21.42 8.43
CA GLY A 259 -0.40 -20.07 8.88
C GLY A 259 -1.41 -19.03 8.41
N PHE A 260 -1.83 -19.13 7.16
CA PHE A 260 -2.84 -18.27 6.57
C PHE A 260 -4.18 -18.36 7.31
N GLU A 261 -4.63 -19.57 7.61
CA GLU A 261 -5.87 -19.83 8.36
C GLU A 261 -5.82 -19.22 9.76
N ARG A 262 -4.74 -19.48 10.52
CA ARG A 262 -4.54 -18.88 11.85
C ARG A 262 -4.63 -17.36 11.82
N ASP A 263 -4.07 -16.73 10.80
CA ASP A 263 -4.04 -15.27 10.70
C ASP A 263 -5.40 -14.68 10.27
N LEU A 264 -6.29 -15.47 9.64
CA LEU A 264 -7.68 -15.08 9.39
C LEU A 264 -8.52 -15.00 10.68
N ASP A 265 -8.20 -15.82 11.65
CA ASP A 265 -8.98 -15.96 12.90
C ASP A 265 -8.54 -15.00 14.01
N GLN A 266 -7.63 -14.05 13.71
CA GLN A 266 -7.17 -13.08 14.71
C GLN A 266 -8.33 -12.16 15.19
N PRO A 267 -8.35 -11.82 16.52
CA PRO A 267 -9.45 -11.06 17.12
C PRO A 267 -9.73 -9.71 16.45
N ALA A 268 -8.68 -9.07 15.92
CA ALA A 268 -8.81 -7.77 15.24
C ALA A 268 -9.67 -7.84 13.98
N LEU A 269 -9.52 -8.89 13.17
CA LEU A 269 -10.33 -9.09 11.96
C LEU A 269 -11.78 -9.43 12.30
N ARG A 270 -12.01 -10.25 13.33
CA ARG A 270 -13.37 -10.53 13.81
C ARG A 270 -14.07 -9.25 14.23
N LYS A 271 -13.40 -8.40 15.02
CA LYS A 271 -13.96 -7.14 15.48
C LYS A 271 -14.25 -6.16 14.34
N ALA A 272 -13.36 -6.07 13.36
CA ALA A 272 -13.56 -5.19 12.20
C ALA A 272 -14.82 -5.58 11.38
N ARG A 273 -15.18 -6.86 11.32
CA ARG A 273 -16.43 -7.32 10.67
C ARG A 273 -17.68 -6.78 11.34
N GLU A 274 -17.67 -6.60 12.66
CA GLU A 274 -18.81 -6.05 13.41
C GLU A 274 -19.09 -4.59 13.02
N TRP A 275 -18.09 -3.87 12.50
CA TRP A 275 -18.24 -2.46 12.09
C TRP A 275 -18.78 -2.29 10.66
N LYS A 276 -19.20 -3.38 10.00
CA LYS A 276 -19.65 -3.39 8.59
C LYS A 276 -18.64 -2.83 7.59
N LEU A 277 -17.36 -2.82 7.98
CA LEU A 277 -16.28 -2.42 7.10
C LEU A 277 -16.01 -3.52 6.07
N PRO A 278 -15.99 -3.23 4.77
CA PRO A 278 -15.56 -4.17 3.75
C PRO A 278 -14.12 -4.65 4.02
N ILE A 279 -13.95 -5.97 4.14
CA ILE A 279 -12.65 -6.57 4.40
C ILE A 279 -12.28 -7.52 3.27
N GLN A 280 -11.05 -7.38 2.80
CA GLN A 280 -10.42 -8.26 1.85
C GLN A 280 -9.12 -8.81 2.44
N ILE A 281 -8.68 -9.95 1.97
CA ILE A 281 -7.43 -10.57 2.40
C ILE A 281 -6.43 -10.55 1.25
N GLY A 282 -5.26 -9.97 1.52
CA GLY A 282 -4.12 -10.03 0.62
C GLY A 282 -3.49 -11.42 0.65
N VAL A 283 -3.50 -12.11 -0.47
CA VAL A 283 -2.94 -13.46 -0.63
C VAL A 283 -1.62 -13.37 -1.37
N LEU A 284 -0.53 -13.86 -0.76
CA LEU A 284 0.77 -13.94 -1.39
C LEU A 284 0.78 -15.05 -2.47
N ALA A 285 0.90 -14.65 -3.73
CA ALA A 285 1.02 -15.56 -4.87
C ALA A 285 2.46 -16.03 -5.12
N GLY A 286 3.43 -15.25 -4.62
CA GLY A 286 4.86 -15.49 -4.70
C GLY A 286 5.63 -14.21 -4.47
N PHE A 287 6.90 -14.32 -4.10
CA PHE A 287 7.80 -13.17 -3.93
C PHE A 287 9.24 -13.56 -4.30
N GLY A 288 9.90 -12.75 -5.10
CA GLY A 288 11.20 -13.09 -5.67
C GLY A 288 11.12 -14.39 -6.46
N ASN A 289 12.01 -15.33 -6.17
CA ASN A 289 12.04 -16.66 -6.81
C ASN A 289 11.13 -17.69 -6.13
N ARG A 290 10.46 -17.34 -5.04
CA ARG A 290 9.58 -18.24 -4.31
C ARG A 290 8.13 -18.06 -4.76
N THR A 291 7.53 -19.14 -5.25
CA THR A 291 6.12 -19.16 -5.68
C THR A 291 5.27 -19.96 -4.70
N THR A 292 4.02 -19.55 -4.51
CA THR A 292 3.01 -20.34 -3.79
C THR A 292 2.44 -21.39 -4.74
N SER A 293 2.24 -22.62 -4.28
CA SER A 293 1.65 -23.67 -5.12
C SER A 293 0.22 -23.33 -5.52
N THR A 294 -0.23 -23.84 -6.66
CA THR A 294 -1.60 -23.57 -7.14
C THR A 294 -2.66 -24.14 -6.19
N SER A 295 -2.39 -25.33 -5.61
CA SER A 295 -3.25 -25.95 -4.60
C SER A 295 -3.39 -25.08 -3.34
N ASP A 296 -2.27 -24.52 -2.85
CA ASP A 296 -2.29 -23.62 -1.68
C ASP A 296 -3.02 -22.33 -1.98
N LEU A 297 -2.87 -21.76 -3.17
CA LEU A 297 -3.62 -20.58 -3.58
C LEU A 297 -5.13 -20.85 -3.57
N LYS A 298 -5.58 -21.98 -4.14
CA LYS A 298 -7.00 -22.39 -4.12
C LYS A 298 -7.50 -22.56 -2.69
N ALA A 299 -6.73 -23.24 -1.84
CA ALA A 299 -7.10 -23.45 -0.44
C ALA A 299 -7.24 -22.12 0.32
N LYS A 300 -6.27 -21.20 0.16
CA LYS A 300 -6.31 -19.87 0.81
C LYS A 300 -7.51 -19.03 0.35
N VAL A 301 -7.83 -19.06 -0.96
CA VAL A 301 -9.00 -18.35 -1.48
C VAL A 301 -10.30 -18.91 -0.87
N ARG A 302 -10.45 -20.23 -0.82
CA ARG A 302 -11.62 -20.87 -0.18
C ARG A 302 -11.72 -20.48 1.30
N LEU A 303 -10.63 -20.64 2.06
CA LEU A 303 -10.60 -20.29 3.49
C LEU A 303 -11.00 -18.82 3.75
N ALA A 304 -10.56 -17.89 2.90
CA ALA A 304 -10.96 -16.49 3.03
C ALA A 304 -12.45 -16.29 2.72
N ARG A 305 -12.95 -16.89 1.63
CA ARG A 305 -14.35 -16.80 1.23
C ARG A 305 -15.31 -17.45 2.22
N ASP A 306 -14.96 -18.62 2.76
CA ASP A 306 -15.74 -19.33 3.79
C ASP A 306 -15.94 -18.48 5.05
N ARG A 307 -15.02 -17.53 5.28
CA ARG A 307 -15.11 -16.53 6.37
C ARG A 307 -15.77 -15.21 5.94
N GLY A 308 -16.27 -15.13 4.70
CA GLY A 308 -16.94 -13.96 4.15
C GLY A 308 -16.00 -12.83 3.74
N PHE A 309 -14.72 -13.11 3.49
CA PHE A 309 -13.75 -12.12 3.00
C PHE A 309 -13.61 -12.17 1.48
N GLY A 310 -13.44 -11.00 0.86
CA GLY A 310 -12.90 -10.92 -0.50
C GLY A 310 -11.39 -11.22 -0.53
N VAL A 311 -10.84 -11.37 -1.73
CA VAL A 311 -9.42 -11.72 -1.92
C VAL A 311 -8.77 -10.80 -2.93
N ILE A 312 -7.56 -10.33 -2.59
CA ILE A 312 -6.67 -9.61 -3.50
C ILE A 312 -5.31 -10.32 -3.53
N PHE A 313 -4.80 -10.60 -4.73
CA PHE A 313 -3.50 -11.28 -4.85
C PHE A 313 -2.35 -10.29 -4.87
N PHE A 314 -1.35 -10.53 -4.06
CA PHE A 314 -0.05 -9.94 -4.17
C PHE A 314 0.88 -10.94 -4.87
N TYR A 315 1.27 -10.72 -6.05
CA TYR A 315 1.01 -9.67 -7.02
C TYR A 315 1.01 -10.27 -8.44
N TRP A 316 0.86 -9.47 -9.50
CA TRP A 316 0.78 -9.95 -10.88
C TRP A 316 1.93 -10.89 -11.25
N GLU A 317 3.18 -10.50 -10.97
CA GLU A 317 4.34 -11.31 -11.30
C GLU A 317 4.44 -12.56 -10.44
N GLY A 318 3.92 -12.53 -9.21
CA GLY A 318 3.80 -13.72 -8.35
C GLY A 318 2.87 -14.79 -8.94
N LEU A 319 1.86 -14.38 -9.72
CA LEU A 319 0.96 -15.30 -10.44
C LEU A 319 1.49 -15.69 -11.83
N TRP A 320 1.93 -14.70 -12.60
CA TRP A 320 2.14 -14.86 -14.04
C TRP A 320 3.47 -14.28 -14.54
N GLY A 321 4.38 -13.91 -13.66
CA GLY A 321 5.71 -13.43 -14.00
C GLY A 321 6.56 -14.49 -14.72
N ARG A 322 7.62 -14.05 -15.39
CA ARG A 322 8.50 -14.94 -16.18
C ARG A 322 9.18 -16.04 -15.33
N HIS A 323 9.40 -15.79 -14.05
CA HIS A 323 9.97 -16.76 -13.11
C HIS A 323 8.98 -17.88 -12.69
N VAL A 324 7.68 -17.72 -12.99
CA VAL A 324 6.69 -18.78 -12.76
C VAL A 324 6.67 -19.72 -13.97
N PRO A 325 6.84 -21.04 -13.80
CA PRO A 325 6.80 -22.00 -14.89
C PRO A 325 5.52 -21.88 -15.74
N GLU A 326 5.63 -22.04 -17.06
CA GLU A 326 4.52 -21.83 -17.99
C GLU A 326 3.31 -22.69 -17.68
N GLN A 327 3.53 -23.98 -17.43
CA GLN A 327 2.44 -24.90 -17.04
C GLN A 327 1.72 -24.43 -15.79
N GLN A 328 2.46 -23.91 -14.80
CA GLN A 328 1.88 -23.37 -13.59
C GLN A 328 1.11 -22.08 -13.85
N ARG A 329 1.59 -21.19 -14.75
CA ARG A 329 0.85 -19.98 -15.16
C ARG A 329 -0.48 -20.32 -15.83
N LEU A 330 -0.49 -21.33 -16.70
CA LEU A 330 -1.70 -21.81 -17.38
C LEU A 330 -2.67 -22.47 -16.40
N GLN A 331 -2.17 -23.27 -15.47
CA GLN A 331 -3.00 -23.91 -14.44
C GLN A 331 -3.64 -22.86 -13.53
N ARG A 332 -2.86 -21.89 -13.04
CA ARG A 332 -3.37 -20.76 -12.22
C ARG A 332 -4.45 -19.96 -12.93
N PHE A 333 -4.29 -19.74 -14.23
CA PHE A 333 -5.30 -19.02 -15.01
C PHE A 333 -6.63 -19.80 -15.04
N ARG A 334 -6.60 -21.11 -15.29
CA ARG A 334 -7.80 -21.97 -15.28
C ARG A 334 -8.46 -21.99 -13.90
N ASP A 335 -7.68 -22.21 -12.86
CA ASP A 335 -8.16 -22.33 -11.49
C ASP A 335 -8.80 -21.02 -10.96
N LEU A 336 -8.17 -19.87 -11.28
CA LEU A 336 -8.72 -18.57 -10.89
C LEU A 336 -10.00 -18.23 -11.65
N LYS A 337 -10.08 -18.62 -12.95
CA LYS A 337 -11.31 -18.48 -13.73
C LYS A 337 -12.44 -19.32 -13.12
N GLU A 338 -12.19 -20.57 -12.76
CA GLU A 338 -13.15 -21.45 -12.07
C GLU A 338 -13.61 -20.85 -10.73
N LEU A 339 -12.67 -20.37 -9.91
CA LEU A 339 -12.98 -19.71 -8.64
C LEU A 339 -13.76 -18.39 -8.83
N GLY A 340 -13.50 -17.66 -9.89
CA GLY A 340 -14.21 -16.41 -10.21
C GLY A 340 -15.65 -16.61 -10.66
N SER A 341 -15.97 -17.78 -11.21
CA SER A 341 -17.32 -18.15 -11.67
C SER A 341 -18.20 -18.82 -10.59
N GLN A 342 -17.65 -19.10 -9.41
CA GLN A 342 -18.42 -19.60 -8.27
C GLN A 342 -19.06 -18.42 -7.52
N PRO A 343 -20.37 -18.48 -7.22
CA PRO A 343 -21.10 -17.43 -6.53
C PRO A 343 -20.58 -17.14 -5.12
#